data_e71f30bc9e5a1190399da93de7c446b9
#
_entry.id   e71f30bc9e5a1190399da93de7c446b9
#
_cell.length_a   1.000
_cell.length_b   1.000
_cell.length_c   1.000
_cell.angle_alpha   90.00
_cell.angle_beta   90.00
_cell.angle_gamma   90.00
#
_symmetry.space_group_name_H-M   'P 1'
#
loop_
_entity.id
_entity.type
_entity.pdbx_description
1 polymer ?
#
loop_
_entity_poly.entity_id
_entity_poly.type
_entity_poly.pdbx_seq_one_letter_code
_entity_poly.pdbx_strand_id
1 'polypeptide(L)'
;MAMIGLEWFVNKSGVAAYSNLETGGFIRSNEMVDYPNIQYHFFPSLVLDHGRKSPNTHSFQAHVGPMRPTSRGHIKLKSKNPLASPMIKFNYMQTEHDLKEMRDGIKIARDIFHQKAFDEYRGGEINPGLSSKSDGDLNEFIKSKGDTAYHPSCTCKMGKDELSVVDEELKVYGVDNLRVVDASIMPNIITGNLNATTVMIAEKASDLILRKELKAAEEIDFYRAVSYTHLRAHETSLH
;
A
#
# COMPACT_ATOMS: atom_id res chain seq x y z
N MET A 1 26.45 10.20 12.40
CA MET A 1 25.19 10.61 13.06
C MET A 1 25.26 12.05 13.60
N ALA A 2 26.24 12.42 14.41
CA ALA A 2 26.32 13.79 14.96
C ALA A 2 26.39 14.90 13.88
N MET A 3 27.21 14.72 12.83
CA MET A 3 27.32 15.68 11.72
C MET A 3 26.01 15.82 10.94
N ILE A 4 25.31 14.72 10.68
CA ILE A 4 23.99 14.72 10.01
C ILE A 4 22.96 15.49 10.85
N GLY A 5 22.94 15.26 12.16
CA GLY A 5 22.07 16.00 13.08
C GLY A 5 22.41 17.50 13.14
N LEU A 6 23.68 17.84 13.14
CA LEU A 6 24.13 19.24 13.14
C LEU A 6 23.76 19.95 11.84
N GLU A 7 23.94 19.30 10.68
CA GLU A 7 23.56 19.83 9.38
C GLU A 7 22.07 20.12 9.31
N TRP A 8 21.23 19.16 9.75
CA TRP A 8 19.79 19.36 9.80
C TRP A 8 19.39 20.49 10.76
N PHE A 9 20.04 20.56 11.93
CA PHE A 9 19.69 21.57 12.93
C PHE A 9 20.05 22.99 12.45
N VAL A 10 21.21 23.17 11.83
CA VAL A 10 21.71 24.48 11.38
C VAL A 10 21.10 24.87 10.04
N ASN A 11 21.14 23.97 9.05
CA ASN A 11 20.83 24.29 7.66
C ASN A 11 19.44 23.79 7.22
N LYS A 12 18.75 22.98 8.04
CA LYS A 12 17.50 22.29 7.67
C LYS A 12 17.63 21.48 6.37
N SER A 13 18.82 20.96 6.11
CA SER A 13 19.16 20.21 4.90
C SER A 13 19.90 18.92 5.22
N GLY A 14 20.34 18.21 4.19
CA GLY A 14 21.07 16.95 4.32
C GLY A 14 20.14 15.73 4.52
N VAL A 15 20.75 14.58 4.75
CA VAL A 15 20.05 13.29 4.82
C VAL A 15 18.92 13.25 5.87
N ALA A 16 19.05 14.01 6.95
CA ALA A 16 18.00 14.08 7.99
C ALA A 16 16.81 14.98 7.61
N ALA A 17 16.88 15.72 6.51
CA ALA A 17 15.77 16.55 6.02
C ALA A 17 14.78 15.81 5.11
N TYR A 18 15.15 14.62 4.66
CA TYR A 18 14.36 13.82 3.73
C TYR A 18 13.52 12.77 4.44
N SER A 19 12.35 12.47 3.89
CA SER A 19 11.66 11.23 4.24
C SER A 19 12.42 10.06 3.60
N ASN A 20 12.50 8.92 4.27
CA ASN A 20 13.15 7.73 3.72
C ASN A 20 12.40 7.12 2.51
N LEU A 21 11.29 7.72 2.07
CA LEU A 21 10.42 7.29 0.99
C LEU A 21 10.42 8.32 -0.14
N GLU A 22 11.59 8.60 -0.70
CA GLU A 22 11.74 9.63 -1.74
C GLU A 22 11.28 9.18 -3.11
N THR A 23 11.29 7.89 -3.37
CA THR A 23 10.98 7.31 -4.68
C THR A 23 10.05 6.14 -4.54
N GLY A 24 9.11 6.04 -5.46
CA GLY A 24 8.18 4.94 -5.57
C GLY A 24 7.56 4.89 -6.95
N GLY A 25 6.70 3.93 -7.16
CA GLY A 25 6.03 3.79 -8.44
C GLY A 25 4.79 2.92 -8.36
N PHE A 26 3.90 3.17 -9.29
CA PHE A 26 2.73 2.34 -9.54
C PHE A 26 2.87 1.76 -10.93
N ILE A 27 2.87 0.43 -11.03
CA ILE A 27 3.08 -0.26 -12.29
C ILE A 27 2.02 -1.33 -12.52
N ARG A 28 1.84 -1.70 -13.78
CA ARG A 28 1.05 -2.88 -14.16
C ARG A 28 1.95 -4.11 -14.14
N SER A 29 1.50 -5.18 -13.49
CA SER A 29 2.24 -6.45 -13.45
C SER A 29 2.39 -7.09 -14.84
N ASN A 30 1.49 -6.76 -15.77
CA ASN A 30 1.51 -7.21 -17.17
C ASN A 30 0.59 -6.33 -18.02
N GLU A 31 0.62 -6.54 -19.34
CA GLU A 31 -0.16 -5.74 -20.31
C GLU A 31 -1.67 -5.97 -20.25
N MET A 32 -2.12 -7.06 -19.64
CA MET A 32 -3.54 -7.43 -19.54
C MET A 32 -4.26 -6.71 -18.38
N VAL A 33 -3.54 -5.97 -17.57
CA VAL A 33 -4.09 -5.23 -16.43
C VAL A 33 -4.38 -3.79 -16.84
N ASP A 34 -5.63 -3.34 -16.70
CA ASP A 34 -6.08 -2.03 -17.15
C ASP A 34 -5.55 -0.86 -16.30
N TYR A 35 -5.11 -1.13 -15.07
CA TYR A 35 -4.62 -0.13 -14.12
C TYR A 35 -3.36 -0.62 -13.40
N PRO A 36 -2.52 0.26 -12.86
CA PRO A 36 -1.41 -0.17 -12.01
C PRO A 36 -1.92 -0.98 -10.82
N ASN A 37 -1.44 -2.20 -10.70
CA ASN A 37 -1.85 -3.15 -9.65
C ASN A 37 -0.74 -3.48 -8.66
N ILE A 38 0.48 -2.97 -8.88
CA ILE A 38 1.64 -3.10 -8.00
C ILE A 38 2.13 -1.72 -7.59
N GLN A 39 2.39 -1.53 -6.31
CA GLN A 39 3.04 -0.34 -5.75
C GLN A 39 4.44 -0.69 -5.25
N TYR A 40 5.40 0.19 -5.53
CA TYR A 40 6.75 0.16 -4.99
C TYR A 40 7.02 1.35 -4.09
N HIS A 41 7.69 1.09 -2.98
CA HIS A 41 8.33 2.11 -2.17
C HIS A 41 9.82 1.82 -2.12
N PHE A 42 10.63 2.72 -2.62
CA PHE A 42 12.08 2.58 -2.59
C PHE A 42 12.65 3.20 -1.31
N PHE A 43 13.57 2.47 -0.67
CA PHE A 43 14.31 2.91 0.50
C PHE A 43 15.81 2.85 0.21
N PRO A 44 16.55 3.95 0.39
CA PRO A 44 18.01 3.96 0.25
C PRO A 44 18.73 3.33 1.47
N SER A 45 18.06 2.46 2.17
CA SER A 45 18.56 1.74 3.34
C SER A 45 17.81 0.43 3.53
N LEU A 46 18.38 -0.51 4.27
CA LEU A 46 17.70 -1.75 4.65
C LEU A 46 16.92 -1.52 5.95
N VAL A 47 15.63 -1.68 5.89
CA VAL A 47 14.73 -1.64 7.04
C VAL A 47 14.39 -3.07 7.44
N LEU A 48 14.79 -3.49 8.63
CA LEU A 48 14.50 -4.80 9.18
C LEU A 48 13.65 -4.66 10.45
N ASP A 49 12.73 -5.60 10.65
CA ASP A 49 11.90 -5.68 11.85
C ASP A 49 11.25 -4.31 12.20
N HIS A 50 10.55 -3.71 11.22
CA HIS A 50 9.91 -2.38 11.33
C HIS A 50 10.86 -1.25 11.77
N GLY A 51 12.12 -1.32 11.38
CA GLY A 51 13.14 -0.33 11.75
C GLY A 51 13.76 -0.55 13.15
N ARG A 52 13.41 -1.64 13.83
CA ARG A 52 13.99 -1.97 15.14
C ARG A 52 15.39 -2.54 15.04
N LYS A 53 15.79 -3.04 13.89
CA LYS A 53 17.11 -3.56 13.60
C LYS A 53 17.76 -2.73 12.51
N SER A 54 18.95 -2.23 12.78
CA SER A 54 19.80 -1.52 11.80
C SER A 54 20.91 -2.46 11.37
N PRO A 55 20.91 -2.92 10.11
CA PRO A 55 22.03 -3.71 9.59
C PRO A 55 23.28 -2.83 9.49
N ASN A 56 24.42 -3.43 9.76
CA ASN A 56 25.71 -2.74 9.67
C ASN A 56 26.30 -2.84 8.25
N THR A 57 25.44 -2.62 7.23
CA THR A 57 25.82 -2.71 5.82
C THR A 57 25.11 -1.63 5.01
N HIS A 58 25.81 -1.11 4.00
CA HIS A 58 25.17 -0.27 2.99
C HIS A 58 24.25 -1.12 2.12
N SER A 59 23.04 -0.67 1.94
CA SER A 59 22.03 -1.41 1.21
C SER A 59 20.86 -0.51 0.80
N PHE A 60 20.07 -0.96 -0.14
CA PHE A 60 18.79 -0.36 -0.51
C PHE A 60 17.75 -1.47 -0.68
N GLN A 61 16.50 -1.12 -0.68
CA GLN A 61 15.40 -2.07 -0.85
C GLN A 61 14.20 -1.43 -1.52
N ALA A 62 13.34 -2.27 -2.11
CA ALA A 62 11.98 -1.90 -2.46
C ALA A 62 10.99 -2.69 -1.61
N HIS A 63 9.99 -2.00 -1.08
CA HIS A 63 8.78 -2.66 -0.62
C HIS A 63 7.82 -2.76 -1.79
N VAL A 64 7.30 -3.96 -2.00
CA VAL A 64 6.43 -4.32 -3.12
C VAL A 64 5.10 -4.77 -2.57
N GLY A 65 4.00 -4.28 -3.10
CA GLY A 65 2.68 -4.67 -2.65
C GLY A 65 1.62 -4.63 -3.74
N PRO A 66 0.70 -5.62 -3.76
CA PRO A 66 -0.48 -5.57 -4.60
C PRO A 66 -1.43 -4.47 -4.11
N MET A 67 -2.04 -3.75 -5.07
CA MET A 67 -2.93 -2.63 -4.77
C MET A 67 -4.34 -3.06 -4.35
N ARG A 68 -4.83 -4.17 -4.88
CA ARG A 68 -6.19 -4.68 -4.63
C ARG A 68 -6.19 -6.16 -4.26
N PRO A 69 -5.62 -6.53 -3.09
CA PRO A 69 -5.62 -7.92 -2.65
C PRO A 69 -7.06 -8.46 -2.51
N THR A 70 -7.23 -9.71 -2.85
CA THR A 70 -8.51 -10.44 -2.77
C THR A 70 -8.67 -11.22 -1.47
N SER A 71 -7.59 -11.46 -0.74
CA SER A 71 -7.63 -12.07 0.60
C SER A 71 -8.46 -11.24 1.57
N ARG A 72 -9.24 -11.89 2.41
CA ARG A 72 -10.12 -11.25 3.39
C ARG A 72 -9.86 -11.74 4.80
N GLY A 73 -9.74 -10.77 5.70
CA GLY A 73 -9.66 -11.00 7.14
C GLY A 73 -10.97 -10.71 7.84
N HIS A 74 -10.94 -10.74 9.16
CA HIS A 74 -12.08 -10.37 9.97
C HIS A 74 -11.67 -9.88 11.35
N ILE A 75 -12.55 -9.08 11.96
CA ILE A 75 -12.47 -8.68 13.36
C ILE A 75 -13.66 -9.31 14.09
N LYS A 76 -13.41 -9.92 15.25
CA LYS A 76 -14.46 -10.53 16.08
C LYS A 76 -14.25 -10.17 17.55
N LEU A 77 -15.34 -10.05 18.29
CA LEU A 77 -15.27 -9.90 19.73
C LEU A 77 -14.70 -11.18 20.36
N LYS A 78 -13.74 -11.04 21.27
CA LYS A 78 -13.16 -12.13 22.02
C LYS A 78 -14.05 -12.58 23.17
N SER A 79 -14.79 -11.64 23.78
CA SER A 79 -15.68 -11.85 24.92
C SER A 79 -16.70 -10.73 25.04
N LYS A 80 -17.61 -10.81 26.02
CA LYS A 80 -18.55 -9.75 26.37
C LYS A 80 -17.88 -8.58 27.14
N ASN A 81 -16.62 -8.73 27.57
CA ASN A 81 -15.90 -7.65 28.24
C ASN A 81 -15.49 -6.57 27.20
N PRO A 82 -16.00 -5.35 27.28
CA PRO A 82 -15.69 -4.28 26.32
C PRO A 82 -14.23 -3.82 26.34
N LEU A 83 -13.50 -4.12 27.42
CA LEU A 83 -12.08 -3.79 27.56
C LEU A 83 -11.16 -4.88 26.99
N ALA A 84 -11.70 -6.04 26.62
CA ALA A 84 -10.90 -7.09 25.99
C ALA A 84 -10.60 -6.72 24.53
N SER A 85 -9.32 -6.79 24.13
CA SER A 85 -8.92 -6.59 22.74
C SER A 85 -9.65 -7.55 21.80
N PRO A 86 -10.14 -7.09 20.65
CA PRO A 86 -10.79 -7.95 19.67
C PRO A 86 -9.81 -8.96 19.09
N MET A 87 -10.33 -10.03 18.52
CA MET A 87 -9.56 -10.93 17.65
C MET A 87 -9.49 -10.28 16.26
N ILE A 88 -8.26 -10.02 15.79
CA ILE A 88 -7.98 -9.48 14.48
C ILE A 88 -7.26 -10.57 13.69
N LYS A 89 -7.82 -10.96 12.57
CA LYS A 89 -7.23 -11.95 11.67
C LYS A 89 -7.15 -11.36 10.26
N PHE A 90 -5.95 -11.06 9.81
CA PHE A 90 -5.72 -10.41 8.52
C PHE A 90 -5.90 -11.35 7.34
N ASN A 91 -5.47 -12.60 7.44
CA ASN A 91 -5.48 -13.59 6.36
C ASN A 91 -4.77 -13.11 5.09
N TYR A 92 -3.63 -12.44 5.22
CA TYR A 92 -2.86 -12.02 4.05
C TYR A 92 -2.44 -13.20 3.17
N MET A 93 -2.37 -12.97 1.84
CA MET A 93 -1.82 -13.93 0.87
C MET A 93 -2.49 -15.31 0.89
N GLN A 94 -3.81 -15.36 1.11
CA GLN A 94 -4.58 -16.60 1.10
C GLN A 94 -5.04 -17.01 -0.30
N THR A 95 -5.08 -16.08 -1.24
CA THR A 95 -5.52 -16.36 -2.61
C THR A 95 -4.32 -16.49 -3.55
N GLU A 96 -4.46 -17.33 -4.58
CA GLU A 96 -3.44 -17.45 -5.62
C GLU A 96 -3.28 -16.15 -6.41
N HIS A 97 -4.35 -15.37 -6.55
CA HIS A 97 -4.29 -14.04 -7.16
C HIS A 97 -3.28 -13.13 -6.44
N ASP A 98 -3.40 -13.02 -5.11
CA ASP A 98 -2.51 -12.16 -4.32
C ASP A 98 -1.06 -12.64 -4.35
N LEU A 99 -0.87 -13.97 -4.26
CA LEU A 99 0.46 -14.58 -4.35
C LEU A 99 1.08 -14.33 -5.72
N LYS A 100 0.29 -14.47 -6.79
CA LYS A 100 0.78 -14.23 -8.16
C LYS A 100 1.19 -12.77 -8.35
N GLU A 101 0.35 -11.80 -7.96
CA GLU A 101 0.69 -10.38 -8.08
C GLU A 101 1.97 -10.03 -7.28
N MET A 102 2.10 -10.59 -6.08
CA MET A 102 3.31 -10.36 -5.27
C MET A 102 4.55 -10.97 -5.92
N ARG A 103 4.47 -12.19 -6.47
CA ARG A 103 5.58 -12.81 -7.21
C ARG A 103 5.98 -11.99 -8.43
N ASP A 104 4.98 -11.55 -9.21
CA ASP A 104 5.22 -10.71 -10.40
C ASP A 104 5.92 -9.41 -9.99
N GLY A 105 5.45 -8.78 -8.91
CA GLY A 105 6.09 -7.58 -8.36
C GLY A 105 7.54 -7.83 -7.93
N ILE A 106 7.86 -8.94 -7.27
CA ILE A 106 9.24 -9.28 -6.89
C ILE A 106 10.11 -9.49 -8.15
N LYS A 107 9.61 -10.19 -9.16
CA LYS A 107 10.34 -10.43 -10.41
C LYS A 107 10.65 -9.10 -11.11
N ILE A 108 9.67 -8.21 -11.22
CA ILE A 108 9.87 -6.89 -11.83
C ILE A 108 10.84 -6.03 -11.00
N ALA A 109 10.78 -6.09 -9.67
CA ALA A 109 11.76 -5.39 -8.82
C ALA A 109 13.19 -5.87 -9.11
N ARG A 110 13.39 -7.18 -9.30
CA ARG A 110 14.70 -7.73 -9.71
C ARG A 110 15.14 -7.17 -11.05
N ASP A 111 14.24 -7.11 -12.04
CA ASP A 111 14.57 -6.56 -13.37
C ASP A 111 14.93 -5.07 -13.28
N ILE A 112 14.22 -4.30 -12.46
CA ILE A 112 14.54 -2.88 -12.20
C ILE A 112 15.94 -2.76 -11.58
N PHE A 113 16.23 -3.53 -10.53
CA PHE A 113 17.52 -3.44 -9.84
C PHE A 113 18.69 -4.03 -10.64
N HIS A 114 18.43 -4.79 -11.71
CA HIS A 114 19.46 -5.26 -12.64
C HIS A 114 19.75 -4.27 -13.77
N GLN A 115 19.07 -3.12 -13.83
CA GLN A 115 19.40 -2.09 -14.82
C GLN A 115 20.77 -1.45 -14.53
N LYS A 116 21.45 -1.02 -15.59
CA LYS A 116 22.81 -0.42 -15.54
C LYS A 116 22.94 0.73 -14.54
N ALA A 117 21.88 1.51 -14.36
CA ALA A 117 21.87 2.62 -13.40
C ALA A 117 22.16 2.20 -11.96
N PHE A 118 21.94 0.92 -11.63
CA PHE A 118 22.21 0.38 -10.30
C PHE A 118 23.58 -0.28 -10.16
N ASP A 119 24.36 -0.44 -11.25
CA ASP A 119 25.61 -1.24 -11.22
C ASP A 119 26.63 -0.72 -10.20
N GLU A 120 26.72 0.59 -9.99
CA GLU A 120 27.62 1.20 -8.99
C GLU A 120 27.16 0.99 -7.54
N TYR A 121 25.87 0.71 -7.32
CA TYR A 121 25.27 0.63 -5.99
C TYR A 121 24.83 -0.78 -5.63
N ARG A 122 24.65 -1.66 -6.63
CA ARG A 122 24.10 -3.01 -6.46
C ARG A 122 25.16 -3.97 -5.95
N GLY A 123 24.92 -4.52 -4.77
CA GLY A 123 25.61 -5.71 -4.26
C GLY A 123 24.83 -6.99 -4.53
N GLY A 124 25.07 -8.00 -3.71
CA GLY A 124 24.28 -9.25 -3.73
C GLY A 124 22.87 -9.05 -3.20
N GLU A 125 21.89 -9.71 -3.82
CA GLU A 125 20.51 -9.73 -3.34
C GLU A 125 20.43 -10.39 -1.95
N ILE A 126 19.91 -9.66 -0.96
CA ILE A 126 19.77 -10.12 0.42
C ILE A 126 18.44 -10.86 0.59
N ASN A 127 17.35 -10.27 0.12
CA ASN A 127 15.99 -10.80 0.20
C ASN A 127 15.27 -10.62 -1.13
N PRO A 128 14.56 -11.64 -1.61
CA PRO A 128 14.44 -13.03 -1.12
C PRO A 128 15.71 -13.87 -1.24
N GLY A 129 16.75 -13.39 -1.91
CA GLY A 129 18.01 -14.07 -2.15
C GLY A 129 18.04 -14.83 -3.48
N LEU A 130 19.22 -14.95 -4.07
CA LEU A 130 19.41 -15.55 -5.41
C LEU A 130 19.01 -17.03 -5.51
N SER A 131 18.85 -17.73 -4.38
CA SER A 131 18.36 -19.10 -4.34
C SER A 131 16.84 -19.21 -4.57
N SER A 132 16.08 -18.16 -4.23
CA SER A 132 14.63 -18.14 -4.38
C SER A 132 14.23 -17.81 -5.83
N LYS A 133 14.25 -18.83 -6.70
CA LYS A 133 14.00 -18.68 -8.14
C LYS A 133 12.63 -19.18 -8.58
N SER A 134 12.14 -20.26 -7.97
CA SER A 134 10.86 -20.83 -8.34
C SER A 134 9.69 -20.04 -7.70
N ASP A 135 8.50 -20.19 -8.28
CA ASP A 135 7.27 -19.63 -7.70
C ASP A 135 7.01 -20.20 -6.30
N GLY A 136 7.40 -21.45 -6.04
CA GLY A 136 7.34 -22.08 -4.72
C GLY A 136 8.22 -21.35 -3.70
N ASP A 137 9.50 -21.12 -4.03
CA ASP A 137 10.44 -20.42 -3.17
C ASP A 137 9.96 -18.99 -2.86
N LEU A 138 9.46 -18.30 -3.89
CA LEU A 138 8.90 -16.96 -3.73
C LEU A 138 7.66 -16.97 -2.84
N ASN A 139 6.78 -17.96 -2.97
CA ASN A 139 5.61 -18.09 -2.10
C ASN A 139 6.01 -18.31 -0.63
N GLU A 140 7.02 -19.13 -0.38
CA GLU A 140 7.54 -19.33 0.99
C GLU A 140 8.11 -18.03 1.56
N PHE A 141 8.91 -17.31 0.76
CA PHE A 141 9.41 -15.99 1.15
C PHE A 141 8.27 -15.02 1.45
N ILE A 142 7.30 -14.88 0.56
CA ILE A 142 6.15 -13.98 0.72
C ILE A 142 5.39 -14.29 2.01
N LYS A 143 5.09 -15.56 2.27
CA LYS A 143 4.37 -15.99 3.47
C LYS A 143 5.16 -15.81 4.77
N SER A 144 6.49 -15.92 4.70
CA SER A 144 7.36 -15.81 5.88
C SER A 144 7.81 -14.39 6.20
N LYS A 145 7.84 -13.49 5.18
CA LYS A 145 8.38 -12.13 5.29
C LYS A 145 7.40 -11.03 4.91
N GLY A 146 6.26 -11.40 4.29
CA GLY A 146 5.21 -10.45 3.98
C GLY A 146 4.67 -9.79 5.24
N ASP A 147 4.42 -8.49 5.16
CA ASP A 147 3.96 -7.69 6.28
C ASP A 147 2.91 -6.69 5.80
N THR A 148 2.26 -6.04 6.75
CA THR A 148 1.25 -5.03 6.47
C THR A 148 1.89 -3.75 5.91
N ALA A 149 1.20 -3.12 4.95
CA ALA A 149 1.49 -1.75 4.53
C ALA A 149 0.76 -0.70 5.39
N TYR A 150 0.19 -1.10 6.52
CA TYR A 150 -0.55 -0.24 7.46
C TYR A 150 -1.78 0.46 6.87
N HIS A 151 -2.44 -0.17 5.92
CA HIS A 151 -3.66 0.32 5.29
C HIS A 151 -4.88 -0.60 5.54
N PRO A 152 -5.24 -0.92 6.81
CA PRO A 152 -6.44 -1.71 7.10
C PRO A 152 -7.69 -0.92 6.71
N SER A 153 -8.66 -1.61 6.07
CA SER A 153 -9.87 -1.00 5.56
C SER A 153 -10.99 -2.03 5.42
N CYS A 154 -12.19 -1.59 5.02
CA CYS A 154 -13.30 -2.43 4.57
C CYS A 154 -14.01 -3.30 5.62
N THR A 155 -13.64 -3.26 6.90
CA THR A 155 -14.26 -4.12 7.95
C THR A 155 -15.66 -3.69 8.37
N CYS A 156 -16.07 -2.44 8.04
CA CYS A 156 -17.43 -1.90 8.23
C CYS A 156 -17.98 -1.39 6.90
N LYS A 157 -17.81 -2.17 5.81
CA LYS A 157 -18.07 -1.72 4.44
C LYS A 157 -19.46 -1.09 4.29
N MET A 158 -19.50 -0.02 3.51
CA MET A 158 -20.73 0.60 3.04
C MET A 158 -21.34 -0.21 1.91
N GLY A 159 -22.65 -0.30 1.85
CA GLY A 159 -23.39 -0.99 0.79
C GLY A 159 -24.79 -1.37 1.18
N LYS A 160 -25.41 -2.22 0.35
CA LYS A 160 -26.80 -2.71 0.52
C LYS A 160 -26.90 -4.23 0.61
N ASP A 161 -25.76 -4.93 0.56
CA ASP A 161 -25.72 -6.39 0.67
C ASP A 161 -25.71 -6.84 2.14
N GLU A 162 -25.92 -8.13 2.38
CA GLU A 162 -26.01 -8.73 3.72
C GLU A 162 -24.76 -8.56 4.60
N LEU A 163 -23.60 -8.28 3.99
CA LEU A 163 -22.36 -8.05 4.69
C LEU A 163 -22.08 -6.56 4.91
N SER A 164 -22.96 -5.68 4.43
CA SER A 164 -22.80 -4.24 4.61
C SER A 164 -23.11 -3.84 6.04
N VAL A 165 -22.25 -3.02 6.63
CA VAL A 165 -22.37 -2.56 8.03
C VAL A 165 -23.00 -1.19 8.10
N VAL A 166 -22.74 -0.32 7.13
CA VAL A 166 -23.29 1.04 7.08
C VAL A 166 -23.96 1.33 5.74
N ASP A 167 -24.91 2.25 5.78
CA ASP A 167 -25.62 2.78 4.61
C ASP A 167 -24.83 3.92 3.92
N GLU A 168 -25.42 4.56 2.92
CA GLU A 168 -24.85 5.68 2.16
C GLU A 168 -24.66 6.96 3.01
N GLU A 169 -25.39 7.08 4.14
CA GLU A 169 -25.22 8.14 5.15
C GLU A 169 -24.29 7.74 6.29
N LEU A 170 -23.57 6.61 6.15
CA LEU A 170 -22.64 6.06 7.13
C LEU A 170 -23.29 5.60 8.43
N LYS A 171 -24.62 5.42 8.45
CA LYS A 171 -25.37 4.93 9.61
C LYS A 171 -25.24 3.42 9.71
N VAL A 172 -25.04 2.92 10.91
CA VAL A 172 -24.93 1.47 11.16
C VAL A 172 -26.30 0.83 11.05
N TYR A 173 -26.42 -0.23 10.25
CA TYR A 173 -27.67 -0.98 10.13
C TYR A 173 -28.09 -1.60 11.47
N GLY A 174 -29.34 -1.44 11.81
CA GLY A 174 -29.95 -2.01 13.03
C GLY A 174 -29.57 -1.32 14.35
N VAL A 175 -28.86 -0.19 14.30
CA VAL A 175 -28.51 0.60 15.49
C VAL A 175 -28.80 2.07 15.23
N ASP A 176 -29.67 2.67 16.05
CA ASP A 176 -30.03 4.07 15.94
C ASP A 176 -28.89 4.98 16.41
N ASN A 177 -28.75 6.14 15.79
CA ASN A 177 -27.84 7.22 16.17
C ASN A 177 -26.35 6.82 16.21
N LEU A 178 -25.93 5.78 15.46
CA LEU A 178 -24.55 5.36 15.35
C LEU A 178 -24.08 5.46 13.90
N ARG A 179 -22.87 6.00 13.70
CA ARG A 179 -22.16 6.02 12.41
C ARG A 179 -20.76 5.48 12.56
N VAL A 180 -20.22 4.97 11.45
CA VAL A 180 -18.79 4.68 11.30
C VAL A 180 -18.22 5.64 10.26
N VAL A 181 -17.12 6.33 10.61
CA VAL A 181 -16.48 7.36 9.76
C VAL A 181 -14.97 7.17 9.76
N ASP A 182 -14.51 6.19 9.04
CA ASP A 182 -13.09 5.91 8.83
C ASP A 182 -12.88 5.02 7.60
N ALA A 183 -11.66 4.57 7.34
CA ALA A 183 -11.33 3.73 6.18
C ALA A 183 -12.07 2.38 6.18
N SER A 184 -12.64 1.94 7.30
CA SER A 184 -13.35 0.67 7.38
C SER A 184 -14.64 0.64 6.57
N ILE A 185 -15.23 1.82 6.26
CA ILE A 185 -16.45 1.91 5.44
C ILE A 185 -16.23 1.62 3.96
N MET A 186 -14.99 1.65 3.47
CA MET A 186 -14.70 1.39 2.06
C MET A 186 -15.25 0.02 1.65
N PRO A 187 -16.00 -0.09 0.54
CA PRO A 187 -16.48 -1.40 0.04
C PRO A 187 -15.34 -2.32 -0.37
N ASN A 188 -14.29 -1.76 -0.96
CA ASN A 188 -13.02 -2.40 -1.29
C ASN A 188 -11.89 -1.41 -1.07
N ILE A 189 -10.68 -1.95 -0.86
CA ILE A 189 -9.49 -1.11 -0.81
C ILE A 189 -9.28 -0.41 -2.16
N ILE A 190 -8.89 0.85 -2.10
CA ILE A 190 -8.61 1.66 -3.29
C ILE A 190 -7.23 1.34 -3.89
N THR A 191 -7.01 1.76 -5.14
CA THR A 191 -5.70 1.68 -5.81
C THR A 191 -4.83 2.88 -5.44
N GLY A 192 -4.30 2.89 -4.23
CA GLY A 192 -3.46 3.96 -3.72
C GLY A 192 -3.43 4.01 -2.19
N ASN A 193 -2.69 4.98 -1.66
CA ASN A 193 -2.62 5.22 -0.24
C ASN A 193 -3.97 5.76 0.29
N LEU A 194 -4.41 5.28 1.46
CA LEU A 194 -5.76 5.52 1.95
C LEU A 194 -6.01 6.94 2.48
N ASN A 195 -4.97 7.70 2.81
CA ASN A 195 -5.12 8.93 3.57
C ASN A 195 -6.04 9.96 2.90
N ALA A 196 -5.82 10.25 1.63
CA ALA A 196 -6.64 11.24 0.89
C ALA A 196 -8.12 10.86 0.87
N THR A 197 -8.41 9.58 0.59
CA THR A 197 -9.79 9.06 0.59
C THR A 197 -10.39 9.07 2.00
N THR A 198 -9.60 8.79 3.04
CA THR A 198 -10.07 8.84 4.43
C THR A 198 -10.42 10.27 4.84
N VAL A 199 -9.61 11.25 4.43
CA VAL A 199 -9.94 12.68 4.64
C VAL A 199 -11.23 13.05 3.91
N MET A 200 -11.39 12.65 2.66
CA MET A 200 -12.62 12.89 1.88
C MET A 200 -13.85 12.26 2.56
N ILE A 201 -13.74 11.03 3.08
CA ILE A 201 -14.80 10.37 3.86
C ILE A 201 -15.16 11.22 5.09
N ALA A 202 -14.17 11.70 5.83
CA ALA A 202 -14.38 12.50 7.04
C ALA A 202 -15.06 13.85 6.74
N GLU A 203 -14.63 14.55 5.69
CA GLU A 203 -15.24 15.81 5.26
C GLU A 203 -16.72 15.62 4.86
N LYS A 204 -17.00 14.63 4.01
CA LYS A 204 -18.39 14.33 3.62
C LYS A 204 -19.24 13.90 4.81
N ALA A 205 -18.71 13.08 5.71
CA ALA A 205 -19.42 12.66 6.92
C ALA A 205 -19.73 13.84 7.84
N SER A 206 -18.82 14.79 7.97
CA SER A 206 -19.01 16.02 8.73
C SER A 206 -20.20 16.83 8.21
N ASP A 207 -20.33 17.01 6.90
CA ASP A 207 -21.45 17.70 6.29
C ASP A 207 -22.78 16.95 6.50
N LEU A 208 -22.78 15.61 6.37
CA LEU A 208 -23.94 14.78 6.66
C LEU A 208 -24.41 14.89 8.14
N ILE A 209 -23.46 14.87 9.09
CA ILE A 209 -23.74 14.99 10.53
C ILE A 209 -24.31 16.37 10.84
N LEU A 210 -23.73 17.41 10.27
CA LEU A 210 -24.15 18.80 10.45
C LEU A 210 -25.39 19.17 9.62
N ARG A 211 -25.92 18.24 8.82
CA ARG A 211 -27.07 18.45 7.92
C ARG A 211 -26.87 19.63 6.98
N LYS A 212 -25.63 19.83 6.53
CA LYS A 212 -25.32 20.82 5.50
C LYS A 212 -25.71 20.28 4.13
N GLU A 213 -26.03 21.19 3.23
CA GLU A 213 -26.21 20.85 1.83
C GLU A 213 -24.89 20.29 1.26
N LEU A 214 -24.95 19.07 0.71
CA LEU A 214 -23.79 18.47 0.07
C LEU A 214 -23.46 19.24 -1.21
N LYS A 215 -22.18 19.46 -1.46
CA LYS A 215 -21.73 20.01 -2.73
C LYS A 215 -22.24 19.13 -3.89
N ALA A 216 -22.63 19.78 -4.97
CA ALA A 216 -22.98 19.06 -6.20
C ALA A 216 -21.78 18.23 -6.67
N ALA A 217 -22.08 17.05 -7.25
CA ALA A 217 -21.02 16.26 -7.86
C ALA A 217 -20.41 17.03 -9.01
N GLU A 218 -19.10 17.17 -9.01
CA GLU A 218 -18.37 17.75 -10.13
C GLU A 218 -18.18 16.66 -11.19
N GLU A 219 -18.56 16.91 -12.41
CA GLU A 219 -18.20 16.08 -13.56
C GLU A 219 -16.76 16.40 -13.95
N ILE A 220 -15.83 15.63 -13.45
CA ILE A 220 -14.41 15.75 -13.78
C ILE A 220 -14.05 14.59 -14.70
N ASP A 221 -13.42 14.91 -15.84
CA ASP A 221 -12.77 13.91 -16.67
C ASP A 221 -11.67 13.21 -15.86
N PHE A 222 -11.88 11.95 -15.56
CA PHE A 222 -10.86 11.16 -14.89
C PHE A 222 -10.08 10.33 -15.89
N TYR A 223 -8.80 10.17 -15.61
CA TYR A 223 -7.92 9.33 -16.41
C TYR A 223 -8.47 7.89 -16.44
N ARG A 224 -8.89 7.47 -17.63
CA ARG A 224 -9.12 6.06 -17.93
C ARG A 224 -7.84 5.53 -18.58
N ALA A 225 -7.27 4.49 -18.01
CA ALA A 225 -6.14 3.84 -18.63
C ALA A 225 -6.57 3.37 -20.03
N VAL A 226 -6.22 4.15 -21.05
CA VAL A 226 -6.26 3.66 -22.42
C VAL A 226 -5.10 2.68 -22.58
N SER A 227 -5.28 1.62 -23.37
CA SER A 227 -4.20 0.70 -23.71
C SER A 227 -3.01 1.51 -24.23
N TYR A 228 -1.98 1.66 -23.41
CA TYR A 228 -0.76 2.33 -23.81
C TYR A 228 -0.09 1.45 -24.86
N THR A 229 -0.23 1.83 -26.13
CA THR A 229 0.70 1.38 -27.15
C THR A 229 2.06 1.94 -26.75
N HIS A 230 2.97 1.06 -26.41
CA HIS A 230 4.34 1.29 -25.99
C HIS A 230 4.95 2.61 -26.44
N LEU A 231 5.18 3.53 -25.51
CA LEU A 231 6.37 4.36 -25.59
C LEU A 231 7.56 3.43 -25.31
N ARG A 232 8.22 2.95 -26.37
CA ARG A 232 9.50 2.29 -26.26
C ARG A 232 10.43 3.22 -25.50
N ALA A 233 11.12 2.70 -24.50
CA ALA A 233 12.13 3.40 -23.69
C ALA A 233 13.38 3.81 -24.54
N HIS A 234 13.22 4.13 -25.82
CA HIS A 234 14.31 4.37 -26.77
C HIS A 234 14.36 5.79 -27.34
N GLU A 235 13.53 6.71 -26.87
CA GLU A 235 13.55 8.10 -27.40
C GLU A 235 13.76 9.18 -26.34
N THR A 236 14.54 8.93 -25.31
CA THR A 236 15.21 9.99 -24.58
C THR A 236 16.70 10.00 -24.93
N SER A 237 17.00 10.29 -26.18
CA SER A 237 18.30 10.86 -26.51
C SER A 237 18.26 12.31 -26.06
N LEU A 238 18.84 12.60 -24.91
CA LEU A 238 19.18 13.95 -24.49
C LEU A 238 20.19 14.53 -25.49
N HIS A 239 19.75 15.57 -26.20
CA HIS A 239 20.65 16.55 -26.81
C HIS A 239 21.02 17.61 -25.79
#